data_68990602d325429308bd379d9c312ed4
#
_entry.id   68990602d325429308bd379d9c312ed4
#
_cell.length_a   1.000
_cell.length_b   1.000
_cell.length_c   1.000
_cell.angle_alpha   90.00
_cell.angle_beta   90.00
_cell.angle_gamma   90.00
#
_symmetry.space_group_name_H-M   'P 1'
#
loop_
_entity.id
_entity.type
_entity.pdbx_description
1 polymer ?
#
loop_
_entity_poly.entity_id
_entity_poly.type
_entity_poly.pdbx_seq_one_letter_code
_entity_poly.pdbx_strand_id
1 'polypeptide(L)'
;METLVKRERLTVAENENAVFIERELADRLEINVKAGAHVKHYRLHEGTDNALSVRIGENAVYELVTLHLGNGDLTMSFDLAGEGANCRSDVVYVLSGDEKSVIASDIRHGADKTVSAQLVKGAVGGRGHAAFQGGILIPYDKKEIDGAQQHRALLLSRDATVEAVPRLEIYADDVKCAHGSAIGTLN
;
A
#
# COMPACT_ATOMS: atom_id res chain seq x y z
N MET A 1 -2.91 2.75 21.48
CA MET A 1 -2.26 1.69 20.68
C MET A 1 -3.04 0.41 20.91
N GLU A 2 -3.52 -0.21 19.86
CA GLU A 2 -4.32 -1.45 19.90
C GLU A 2 -3.63 -2.52 19.04
N THR A 3 -3.60 -3.77 19.53
CA THR A 3 -3.12 -4.91 18.74
C THR A 3 -4.32 -5.57 18.07
N LEU A 4 -4.29 -5.65 16.74
CA LEU A 4 -5.30 -6.33 15.94
C LEU A 4 -4.89 -7.79 15.74
N VAL A 5 -5.81 -8.71 16.04
CA VAL A 5 -5.64 -10.14 15.84
C VAL A 5 -6.85 -10.65 15.04
N LYS A 6 -6.62 -11.15 13.84
CA LYS A 6 -7.64 -11.72 12.94
C LYS A 6 -8.91 -10.85 12.81
N ARG A 7 -8.72 -9.55 12.75
CA ARG A 7 -9.81 -8.58 12.60
C ARG A 7 -10.18 -8.47 11.12
N GLU A 8 -11.44 -8.60 10.80
CA GLU A 8 -11.94 -8.48 9.41
C GLU A 8 -12.45 -7.06 9.09
N ARG A 9 -12.94 -6.34 10.09
CA ARG A 9 -13.47 -4.97 9.93
C ARG A 9 -13.13 -4.07 11.09
N LEU A 10 -12.82 -2.83 10.76
CA LEU A 10 -12.51 -1.79 11.72
C LEU A 10 -13.08 -0.44 11.25
N THR A 11 -13.64 0.31 12.17
CA THR A 11 -14.01 1.72 11.92
C THR A 11 -13.32 2.59 12.95
N VAL A 12 -12.60 3.60 12.46
CA VAL A 12 -12.02 4.65 13.32
C VAL A 12 -12.96 5.85 13.28
N ALA A 13 -13.38 6.32 14.45
CA ALA A 13 -14.36 7.37 14.60
C ALA A 13 -13.83 8.73 14.10
N GLU A 14 -14.75 9.68 13.94
CA GLU A 14 -14.40 11.05 13.53
C GLU A 14 -13.43 11.69 14.52
N ASN A 15 -12.39 12.36 13.99
CA ASN A 15 -11.36 13.06 14.75
C ASN A 15 -10.58 12.17 15.75
N GLU A 16 -10.66 10.87 15.61
CA GLU A 16 -9.92 9.92 16.46
C GLU A 16 -8.48 9.77 15.99
N ASN A 17 -7.55 9.70 16.96
CA ASN A 17 -6.17 9.30 16.72
C ASN A 17 -5.96 7.85 17.15
N ALA A 18 -5.65 6.97 16.21
CA ALA A 18 -5.48 5.55 16.47
C ALA A 18 -4.11 5.03 16.01
N VAL A 19 -3.55 4.09 16.77
CA VAL A 19 -2.35 3.35 16.39
C VAL A 19 -2.65 1.86 16.48
N PHE A 20 -2.52 1.15 15.38
CA PHE A 20 -2.75 -0.29 15.28
C PHE A 20 -1.44 -1.04 15.02
N ILE A 21 -1.31 -2.19 15.65
CA ILE A 21 -0.28 -3.19 15.33
C ILE A 21 -1.00 -4.49 14.98
N GLU A 22 -0.88 -4.92 13.74
CA GLU A 22 -1.47 -6.16 13.24
C GLU A 22 -0.37 -7.22 13.07
N ARG A 23 -0.48 -8.32 13.80
CA ARG A 23 0.50 -9.42 13.81
C ARG A 23 -0.06 -10.74 13.30
N GLU A 24 -1.32 -11.03 13.62
CA GLU A 24 -2.05 -12.18 13.09
C GLU A 24 -3.11 -11.66 12.13
N LEU A 25 -2.82 -11.79 10.85
CA LEU A 25 -3.67 -11.24 9.79
C LEU A 25 -4.91 -12.12 9.59
N ALA A 26 -6.05 -11.47 9.37
CA ALA A 26 -7.18 -12.13 8.72
C ALA A 26 -6.91 -12.20 7.21
N ASP A 27 -7.56 -13.09 6.50
CA ASP A 27 -7.45 -13.18 5.02
C ASP A 27 -7.82 -11.84 4.38
N ARG A 28 -8.73 -11.10 5.00
CA ARG A 28 -9.16 -9.77 4.57
C ARG A 28 -9.42 -8.84 5.77
N LEU A 29 -8.90 -7.62 5.68
CA LEU A 29 -9.22 -6.54 6.62
C LEU A 29 -9.79 -5.34 5.87
N GLU A 30 -10.96 -4.85 6.30
CA GLU A 30 -11.58 -3.62 5.82
C GLU A 30 -11.50 -2.53 6.90
N ILE A 31 -10.90 -1.39 6.59
CA ILE A 31 -10.80 -0.25 7.51
C ILE A 31 -11.57 0.94 6.94
N ASN A 32 -12.45 1.52 7.75
CA ASN A 32 -13.14 2.77 7.45
C ASN A 32 -12.63 3.87 8.39
N VAL A 33 -11.85 4.79 7.85
CA VAL A 33 -11.30 5.95 8.58
C VAL A 33 -12.25 7.13 8.36
N LYS A 34 -12.95 7.56 9.42
CA LYS A 34 -13.93 8.65 9.36
C LYS A 34 -13.24 10.02 9.26
N ALA A 35 -14.04 11.05 9.02
CA ALA A 35 -13.56 12.42 8.81
C ALA A 35 -12.64 12.89 9.95
N GLY A 36 -11.55 13.57 9.60
CA GLY A 36 -10.58 14.12 10.53
C GLY A 36 -9.77 13.12 11.37
N ALA A 37 -10.00 11.82 11.21
CA ALA A 37 -9.26 10.80 11.96
C ALA A 37 -7.83 10.63 11.45
N HIS A 38 -6.91 10.30 12.35
CA HIS A 38 -5.52 10.02 12.01
C HIS A 38 -5.13 8.62 12.49
N VAL A 39 -4.73 7.77 11.56
CA VAL A 39 -4.43 6.36 11.82
C VAL A 39 -2.98 6.04 11.43
N LYS A 40 -2.25 5.41 12.36
CA LYS A 40 -0.98 4.73 12.09
C LYS A 40 -1.18 3.24 12.21
N HIS A 41 -0.87 2.50 11.15
CA HIS A 41 -1.07 1.07 11.07
C HIS A 41 0.24 0.35 10.73
N TYR A 42 0.69 -0.52 11.61
CA TYR A 42 1.88 -1.35 11.45
C TYR A 42 1.47 -2.80 11.26
N ARG A 43 1.94 -3.42 10.18
CA ARG A 43 1.60 -4.81 9.82
C ARG A 43 2.84 -5.67 9.66
N LEU A 44 2.80 -6.85 10.25
CA LEU A 44 3.74 -7.93 9.94
C LEU A 44 2.97 -9.02 9.17
N HIS A 45 3.34 -9.23 7.92
CA HIS A 45 2.72 -10.21 7.03
C HIS A 45 3.71 -11.34 6.74
N GLU A 46 3.32 -12.57 7.05
CA GLU A 46 4.15 -13.76 6.90
C GLU A 46 3.32 -14.91 6.29
N GLY A 47 3.74 -15.39 5.12
CA GLY A 47 3.43 -16.72 4.61
C GLY A 47 2.00 -17.02 4.13
N THR A 48 1.06 -16.05 4.07
CA THR A 48 -0.32 -16.27 3.64
C THR A 48 -0.78 -15.17 2.70
N ASP A 49 -1.81 -15.46 1.89
CA ASP A 49 -2.46 -14.42 1.09
C ASP A 49 -3.28 -13.51 2.00
N ASN A 50 -3.19 -12.22 1.76
CA ASN A 50 -3.90 -11.23 2.56
C ASN A 50 -4.39 -10.04 1.73
N ALA A 51 -5.59 -9.55 2.05
CA ALA A 51 -6.18 -8.37 1.44
C ALA A 51 -6.49 -7.28 2.48
N LEU A 52 -6.02 -6.06 2.22
CA LEU A 52 -6.32 -4.86 3.00
C LEU A 52 -7.10 -3.87 2.12
N SER A 53 -8.26 -3.44 2.59
CA SER A 53 -9.03 -2.36 1.97
C SER A 53 -9.23 -1.21 2.95
N VAL A 54 -8.85 0.01 2.56
CA VAL A 54 -8.97 1.19 3.40
C VAL A 54 -9.77 2.27 2.69
N ARG A 55 -10.83 2.75 3.35
CA ARG A 55 -11.59 3.93 2.91
C ARG A 55 -11.26 5.10 3.82
N ILE A 56 -10.83 6.22 3.24
CA ILE A 56 -10.32 7.39 3.97
C ILE A 56 -11.28 8.55 3.75
N GLY A 57 -11.84 9.06 4.85
CA GLY A 57 -12.82 10.13 4.88
C GLY A 57 -12.20 11.53 4.74
N GLU A 58 -13.05 12.53 4.82
CA GLU A 58 -12.69 13.95 4.66
C GLU A 58 -11.62 14.38 5.68
N ASN A 59 -10.55 15.04 5.20
CA ASN A 59 -9.41 15.50 6.00
C ASN A 59 -8.79 14.41 6.92
N ALA A 60 -9.05 13.15 6.66
CA ALA A 60 -8.46 12.05 7.41
C ALA A 60 -7.08 11.66 6.88
N VAL A 61 -6.25 11.12 7.76
CA VAL A 61 -4.89 10.67 7.46
C VAL A 61 -4.74 9.19 7.79
N TYR A 62 -4.23 8.43 6.85
CA TYR A 62 -3.90 7.02 7.04
C TYR A 62 -2.45 6.75 6.67
N GLU A 63 -1.67 6.27 7.64
CA GLU A 63 -0.26 5.92 7.47
C GLU A 63 -0.08 4.41 7.70
N LEU A 64 0.38 3.70 6.68
CA LEU A 64 0.65 2.27 6.74
C LEU A 64 2.14 1.98 6.65
N VAL A 65 2.62 1.08 7.50
CA VAL A 65 3.92 0.43 7.35
C VAL A 65 3.71 -1.08 7.37
N THR A 66 4.09 -1.76 6.30
CA THR A 66 4.00 -3.23 6.19
C THR A 66 5.39 -3.82 6.01
N LEU A 67 5.72 -4.81 6.83
CA LEU A 67 6.82 -5.74 6.59
C LEU A 67 6.22 -7.06 6.10
N HIS A 68 6.56 -7.46 4.88
CA HIS A 68 6.14 -8.71 4.26
C HIS A 68 7.34 -9.66 4.12
N LEU A 69 7.21 -10.85 4.68
CA LEU A 69 8.27 -11.87 4.71
C LEU A 69 7.76 -13.17 4.09
N GLY A 70 8.50 -13.68 3.12
CA GLY A 70 8.27 -14.99 2.54
C GLY A 70 7.14 -15.04 1.50
N ASN A 71 6.55 -16.22 1.33
CA ASN A 71 5.46 -16.47 0.39
C ASN A 71 4.17 -15.71 0.77
N GLY A 72 3.19 -15.77 -0.11
CA GLY A 72 1.87 -15.20 0.07
C GLY A 72 1.71 -13.85 -0.64
N ASP A 73 0.54 -13.63 -1.19
CA ASP A 73 0.23 -12.43 -1.94
C ASP A 73 -0.34 -11.34 -1.02
N LEU A 74 0.14 -10.12 -1.22
CA LEU A 74 -0.32 -8.94 -0.49
C LEU A 74 -1.11 -8.03 -1.43
N THR A 75 -2.42 -7.95 -1.23
CA THR A 75 -3.30 -7.05 -1.99
C THR A 75 -3.75 -5.89 -1.13
N MET A 76 -3.54 -4.66 -1.59
CA MET A 76 -3.92 -3.45 -0.87
C MET A 76 -4.75 -2.53 -1.76
N SER A 77 -5.81 -1.97 -1.22
CA SER A 77 -6.61 -0.95 -1.88
C SER A 77 -6.88 0.23 -0.96
N PHE A 78 -6.67 1.44 -1.47
CA PHE A 78 -6.87 2.69 -0.73
C PHE A 78 -7.84 3.57 -1.52
N ASP A 79 -8.99 3.89 -0.94
CA ASP A 79 -9.98 4.83 -1.49
C ASP A 79 -9.94 6.14 -0.70
N LEU A 80 -9.34 7.18 -1.27
CA LEU A 80 -9.34 8.53 -0.73
C LEU A 80 -10.69 9.17 -1.08
N ALA A 81 -11.71 8.86 -0.29
CA ALA A 81 -13.11 9.10 -0.58
C ALA A 81 -13.62 10.47 -0.12
N GLY A 82 -12.92 11.12 0.80
CA GLY A 82 -13.25 12.46 1.30
C GLY A 82 -12.29 13.54 0.81
N GLU A 83 -12.76 14.78 0.67
CA GLU A 83 -11.92 15.92 0.32
C GLU A 83 -10.77 16.07 1.32
N GLY A 84 -9.56 16.35 0.85
CA GLY A 84 -8.38 16.50 1.70
C GLY A 84 -7.86 15.20 2.34
N ALA A 85 -8.39 14.03 1.97
CA ALA A 85 -7.88 12.76 2.48
C ALA A 85 -6.41 12.54 2.12
N ASN A 86 -5.64 11.97 3.04
CA ASN A 86 -4.21 11.72 2.88
C ASN A 86 -3.88 10.24 3.18
N CYS A 87 -3.13 9.62 2.28
CA CYS A 87 -2.67 8.24 2.42
C CYS A 87 -1.17 8.12 2.23
N ARG A 88 -0.48 7.58 3.22
CA ARG A 88 0.91 7.15 3.08
C ARG A 88 1.01 5.64 3.29
N SER A 89 1.67 4.93 2.37
CA SER A 89 1.87 3.48 2.45
C SER A 89 3.34 3.12 2.18
N ASP A 90 4.04 2.67 3.20
CA ASP A 90 5.40 2.18 3.11
C ASP A 90 5.40 0.65 3.26
N VAL A 91 5.88 -0.06 2.26
CA VAL A 91 5.94 -1.53 2.23
C VAL A 91 7.38 -1.98 2.04
N VAL A 92 7.83 -2.90 2.89
CA VAL A 92 9.09 -3.61 2.70
C VAL A 92 8.78 -5.10 2.53
N TYR A 93 9.28 -5.72 1.47
CA TYR A 93 9.16 -7.15 1.28
C TYR A 93 10.54 -7.82 1.17
N VAL A 94 10.66 -9.03 1.73
CA VAL A 94 11.88 -9.83 1.67
C VAL A 94 11.51 -11.26 1.28
N LEU A 95 12.08 -11.73 0.18
CA LEU A 95 11.92 -13.09 -0.30
C LEU A 95 13.29 -13.79 -0.43
N SER A 96 13.30 -15.08 -0.17
CA SER A 96 14.50 -15.90 -0.23
C SER A 96 14.20 -17.31 -0.75
N GLY A 97 15.21 -18.11 -1.01
CA GLY A 97 15.01 -19.50 -1.48
C GLY A 97 14.18 -19.55 -2.76
N ASP A 98 13.06 -20.27 -2.74
CA ASP A 98 12.10 -20.41 -3.84
C ASP A 98 10.79 -19.63 -3.60
N GLU A 99 10.80 -18.68 -2.69
CA GLU A 99 9.62 -17.92 -2.29
C GLU A 99 9.09 -17.05 -3.43
N LYS A 100 7.75 -16.93 -3.48
CA LYS A 100 7.04 -16.13 -4.49
C LYS A 100 5.98 -15.28 -3.85
N SER A 101 5.85 -14.04 -4.35
CA SER A 101 4.80 -13.13 -3.87
C SER A 101 4.42 -12.12 -4.95
N VAL A 102 3.14 -11.82 -5.01
CA VAL A 102 2.59 -10.65 -5.72
C VAL A 102 2.24 -9.58 -4.69
N ILE A 103 2.81 -8.40 -4.88
CA ILE A 103 2.47 -7.22 -4.09
C ILE A 103 1.61 -6.31 -4.99
N ALA A 104 0.30 -6.36 -4.82
CA ALA A 104 -0.64 -5.54 -5.56
C ALA A 104 -1.11 -4.36 -4.70
N SER A 105 -1.15 -3.16 -5.28
CA SER A 105 -1.61 -1.97 -4.57
C SER A 105 -2.29 -0.97 -5.50
N ASP A 106 -3.57 -0.71 -5.27
CA ASP A 106 -4.36 0.26 -5.99
C ASP A 106 -4.76 1.43 -5.08
N ILE A 107 -4.52 2.65 -5.57
CA ILE A 107 -4.87 3.90 -4.88
C ILE A 107 -5.87 4.65 -5.76
N ARG A 108 -7.05 4.95 -5.22
CA ARG A 108 -8.08 5.73 -5.89
C ARG A 108 -8.25 7.10 -5.24
N HIS A 109 -8.07 8.16 -5.99
CA HIS A 109 -8.36 9.52 -5.57
C HIS A 109 -9.82 9.86 -5.88
N GLY A 110 -10.72 9.49 -4.96
CA GLY A 110 -12.16 9.60 -5.13
C GLY A 110 -12.74 11.00 -4.85
N ALA A 111 -11.97 11.91 -4.26
CA ALA A 111 -12.37 13.28 -3.91
C ALA A 111 -11.27 14.28 -4.28
N ASP A 112 -11.56 15.58 -4.18
CA ASP A 112 -10.62 16.66 -4.46
C ASP A 112 -9.60 16.85 -3.33
N LYS A 113 -8.48 17.50 -3.62
CA LYS A 113 -7.39 17.85 -2.67
C LYS A 113 -6.78 16.65 -1.96
N THR A 114 -6.86 15.48 -2.57
CA THR A 114 -6.35 14.26 -1.96
C THR A 114 -4.87 14.05 -2.28
N VAL A 115 -4.15 13.50 -1.29
CA VAL A 115 -2.71 13.26 -1.38
C VAL A 115 -2.39 11.80 -1.13
N SER A 116 -1.57 11.19 -1.98
CA SER A 116 -1.05 9.84 -1.73
C SER A 116 0.45 9.74 -1.95
N ALA A 117 1.13 9.01 -1.07
CA ALA A 117 2.53 8.65 -1.23
C ALA A 117 2.73 7.17 -0.90
N GLN A 118 3.22 6.41 -1.86
CA GLN A 118 3.54 5.01 -1.65
C GLN A 118 5.00 4.71 -1.98
N LEU A 119 5.67 4.01 -1.08
CA LEU A 119 7.02 3.49 -1.28
C LEU A 119 7.04 1.99 -1.02
N VAL A 120 7.34 1.21 -2.05
CA VAL A 120 7.49 -0.24 -1.96
C VAL A 120 8.96 -0.59 -2.18
N LYS A 121 9.58 -1.25 -1.20
CA LYS A 121 10.98 -1.69 -1.27
C LYS A 121 11.08 -3.20 -1.15
N GLY A 122 11.89 -3.82 -2.00
CA GLY A 122 12.09 -5.27 -1.99
C GLY A 122 13.55 -5.70 -1.90
N ALA A 123 13.77 -6.83 -1.26
CA ALA A 123 15.02 -7.57 -1.33
C ALA A 123 14.71 -9.04 -1.66
N VAL A 124 15.26 -9.55 -2.75
CA VAL A 124 14.96 -10.90 -3.25
C VAL A 124 16.25 -11.69 -3.45
N GLY A 125 16.37 -12.82 -2.77
CA GLY A 125 17.52 -13.71 -2.82
C GLY A 125 17.15 -15.14 -3.26
N GLY A 126 18.16 -15.99 -3.44
CA GLY A 126 17.97 -17.37 -3.90
C GLY A 126 17.42 -17.43 -5.33
N ARG A 127 16.31 -18.16 -5.52
CA ARG A 127 15.47 -18.20 -6.72
C ARG A 127 14.12 -17.53 -6.50
N GLY A 128 14.05 -16.64 -5.51
CA GLY A 128 12.84 -15.92 -5.16
C GLY A 128 12.31 -15.09 -6.33
N HIS A 129 10.98 -14.94 -6.38
CA HIS A 129 10.29 -14.17 -7.41
C HIS A 129 9.27 -13.22 -6.79
N ALA A 130 9.40 -11.93 -7.05
CA ALA A 130 8.42 -10.93 -6.65
C ALA A 130 7.81 -10.23 -7.87
N ALA A 131 6.50 -9.98 -7.82
CA ALA A 131 5.82 -9.13 -8.79
C ALA A 131 5.14 -7.95 -8.07
N PHE A 132 5.53 -6.72 -8.41
CA PHE A 132 4.84 -5.52 -7.95
C PHE A 132 3.85 -5.04 -9.02
N GLN A 133 2.59 -4.89 -8.63
CA GLN A 133 1.52 -4.36 -9.46
C GLN A 133 0.94 -3.13 -8.77
N GLY A 134 1.32 -1.95 -9.24
CA GLY A 134 0.88 -0.69 -8.65
C GLY A 134 -0.13 0.04 -9.54
N GLY A 135 -1.17 0.65 -8.94
CA GLY A 135 -2.15 1.45 -9.64
C GLY A 135 -2.46 2.76 -8.94
N ILE A 136 -2.52 3.87 -9.68
CA ILE A 136 -3.14 5.12 -9.23
C ILE A 136 -4.25 5.46 -10.20
N LEU A 137 -5.47 5.58 -9.69
CA LEU A 137 -6.65 5.99 -10.44
C LEU A 137 -7.14 7.36 -9.98
N ILE A 138 -7.22 8.30 -10.91
CA ILE A 138 -7.80 9.64 -10.70
C ILE A 138 -8.99 9.77 -11.64
N PRO A 139 -10.25 9.73 -11.15
CA PRO A 139 -11.45 9.87 -11.96
C PRO A 139 -11.61 11.26 -12.58
N TYR A 140 -12.59 11.40 -13.46
CA TYR A 140 -12.96 12.70 -14.07
C TYR A 140 -13.33 13.73 -13.00
N ASP A 141 -13.16 15.00 -13.34
CA ASP A 141 -13.57 16.19 -12.57
C ASP A 141 -12.90 16.30 -11.17
N LYS A 142 -11.79 15.62 -10.93
CA LYS A 142 -11.01 15.76 -9.69
C LYS A 142 -9.97 16.87 -9.84
N LYS A 143 -9.72 17.60 -8.73
CA LYS A 143 -8.81 18.75 -8.71
C LYS A 143 -7.86 18.69 -7.52
N GLU A 144 -6.71 19.35 -7.70
CA GLU A 144 -5.69 19.50 -6.64
C GLU A 144 -5.21 18.15 -6.09
N ILE A 145 -5.01 17.17 -6.97
CA ILE A 145 -4.54 15.83 -6.59
C ILE A 145 -3.01 15.78 -6.62
N ASP A 146 -2.40 15.18 -5.59
CA ASP A 146 -0.97 14.88 -5.55
C ASP A 146 -0.77 13.39 -5.25
N GLY A 147 -0.28 12.63 -6.23
CA GLY A 147 -0.10 11.18 -6.13
C GLY A 147 1.31 10.75 -6.49
N ALA A 148 1.97 10.00 -5.62
CA ALA A 148 3.29 9.44 -5.89
C ALA A 148 3.36 7.95 -5.53
N GLN A 149 3.91 7.14 -6.45
CA GLN A 149 4.15 5.73 -6.22
C GLN A 149 5.56 5.37 -6.68
N GLN A 150 6.36 4.77 -5.79
CA GLN A 150 7.71 4.31 -6.09
C GLN A 150 7.90 2.85 -5.69
N HIS A 151 8.50 2.09 -6.58
CA HIS A 151 8.97 0.75 -6.30
C HIS A 151 10.50 0.69 -6.45
N ARG A 152 11.18 0.05 -5.50
CA ARG A 152 12.61 -0.19 -5.56
C ARG A 152 12.92 -1.60 -5.08
N ALA A 153 13.68 -2.36 -5.85
CA ALA A 153 14.06 -3.71 -5.45
C ALA A 153 15.56 -3.95 -5.62
N LEU A 154 16.09 -4.81 -4.77
CA LEU A 154 17.47 -5.29 -4.82
C LEU A 154 17.46 -6.81 -5.02
N LEU A 155 18.08 -7.28 -6.08
CA LEU A 155 18.34 -8.70 -6.32
C LEU A 155 19.66 -9.08 -5.62
N LEU A 156 19.56 -10.03 -4.69
CA LEU A 156 20.68 -10.51 -3.88
C LEU A 156 21.36 -11.75 -4.46
N SER A 157 20.80 -12.31 -5.55
CA SER A 157 21.34 -13.48 -6.25
C SER A 157 21.02 -13.40 -7.75
N ARG A 158 21.74 -14.20 -8.55
CA ARG A 158 21.60 -14.22 -10.03
C ARG A 158 20.26 -14.82 -10.48
N ASP A 159 19.71 -15.73 -9.71
CA ASP A 159 18.48 -16.45 -10.05
C ASP A 159 17.22 -15.78 -9.46
N ALA A 160 17.40 -14.73 -8.66
CA ALA A 160 16.30 -13.94 -8.15
C ALA A 160 15.69 -13.05 -9.25
N THR A 161 14.38 -12.89 -9.22
CA THR A 161 13.67 -12.08 -10.21
C THR A 161 12.66 -11.14 -9.56
N VAL A 162 12.52 -9.94 -10.13
CA VAL A 162 11.49 -8.98 -9.75
C VAL A 162 10.87 -8.40 -11.00
N GLU A 163 9.55 -8.41 -11.07
CA GLU A 163 8.76 -7.70 -12.07
C GLU A 163 8.06 -6.50 -11.44
N ALA A 164 7.95 -5.41 -12.17
CA ALA A 164 7.22 -4.22 -11.69
C ALA A 164 6.37 -3.63 -12.81
N VAL A 165 5.06 -3.54 -12.55
CA VAL A 165 4.06 -3.03 -13.48
C VAL A 165 3.28 -1.89 -12.82
N PRO A 166 3.85 -0.68 -12.74
CA PRO A 166 3.10 0.48 -12.27
C PRO A 166 2.13 0.98 -13.35
N ARG A 167 0.93 1.40 -12.95
CA ARG A 167 -0.13 1.93 -13.82
C ARG A 167 -0.58 3.31 -13.34
N LEU A 168 -0.85 4.23 -14.27
CA LEU A 168 -1.50 5.50 -14.00
C LEU A 168 -2.73 5.62 -14.90
N GLU A 169 -3.89 5.80 -14.30
CA GLU A 169 -5.17 6.04 -14.97
C GLU A 169 -5.67 7.41 -14.54
N ILE A 170 -5.33 8.43 -15.31
CA ILE A 170 -5.60 9.84 -14.99
C ILE A 170 -6.59 10.40 -15.98
N TYR A 171 -7.74 10.82 -15.50
CA TYR A 171 -8.84 11.40 -16.27
C TYR A 171 -9.16 12.84 -15.86
N ALA A 172 -8.28 13.49 -15.11
CA ALA A 172 -8.42 14.86 -14.60
C ALA A 172 -7.21 15.72 -14.98
N ASP A 173 -7.40 17.04 -15.09
CA ASP A 173 -6.38 17.96 -15.60
C ASP A 173 -5.53 18.61 -14.50
N ASP A 174 -6.11 18.94 -13.34
CA ASP A 174 -5.43 19.61 -12.22
C ASP A 174 -4.84 18.60 -11.24
N VAL A 175 -3.78 17.90 -11.68
CA VAL A 175 -3.17 16.83 -10.90
C VAL A 175 -1.65 16.83 -11.04
N LYS A 176 -0.99 16.42 -9.95
CA LYS A 176 0.42 16.03 -9.92
C LYS A 176 0.47 14.54 -9.63
N CYS A 177 0.92 13.75 -10.58
CA CYS A 177 1.01 12.31 -10.39
C CYS A 177 2.31 11.77 -10.98
N ALA A 178 3.01 10.96 -10.19
CA ALA A 178 4.25 10.34 -10.61
C ALA A 178 4.34 8.90 -10.13
N HIS A 179 4.89 8.04 -10.98
CA HIS A 179 5.31 6.71 -10.57
C HIS A 179 6.74 6.42 -11.02
N GLY A 180 7.37 5.45 -10.39
CA GLY A 180 8.70 5.01 -10.77
C GLY A 180 9.02 3.61 -10.25
N SER A 181 9.87 2.90 -10.98
CA SER A 181 10.41 1.62 -10.54
C SER A 181 11.91 1.56 -10.83
N ALA A 182 12.66 1.00 -9.90
CA ALA A 182 14.09 0.71 -10.07
C ALA A 182 14.42 -0.65 -9.47
N ILE A 183 15.12 -1.48 -10.24
CA ILE A 183 15.60 -2.79 -9.82
C ILE A 183 17.10 -2.81 -9.97
N GLY A 184 17.81 -3.04 -8.88
CA GLY A 184 19.28 -3.16 -8.83
C GLY A 184 19.72 -4.59 -8.53
N THR A 185 20.98 -4.88 -8.83
CA THR A 185 21.63 -6.16 -8.48
C THR A 185 22.80 -5.91 -7.54
N LEU A 186 22.97 -6.79 -6.58
CA LEU A 186 24.18 -6.83 -5.77
C LEU A 186 25.21 -7.68 -6.51
N ASN A 187 26.32 -7.05 -6.97
CA ASN A 187 27.44 -7.73 -7.63
C ASN A 187 28.44 -8.24 -6.61
#